data_f901aa2735ed00f7e68df1267802c394
#
_entry.id   f901aa2735ed00f7e68df1267802c394
#
_cell.length_a   1.000
_cell.length_b   1.000
_cell.length_c   1.000
_cell.angle_alpha   90.00
_cell.angle_beta   90.00
_cell.angle_gamma   90.00
#
_symmetry.space_group_name_H-M   'P 1'
#
loop_
_entity.id
_entity.type
_entity.pdbx_description
1 polymer ?
#
loop_
_entity_poly.entity_id
_entity_poly.type
_entity_poly.pdbx_seq_one_letter_code
_entity_poly.pdbx_strand_id
1 'polypeptide(L)'
;ILAMGLSHEENLAEAKKLDTAHMISVVSLQLTNAREEKIQAEIDFVESEKYAALVKVSENKSSFIGPELVQIVKRGVLETDIDTQTLYLKGVKNDSGALEHILSVKIEHKSSNQRTYKSANLCDTWGRCEGKLLEFKLVSSSSSNCSTTSCNHSSVIEFNLSDEFLRSNVDTVGYLNGFTMRINRNRFSDKVNLPSDYLNGYLRVAN
;
A
#
# COMPACT_ATOMS: atom_id res chain seq x y z
N ILE A 1 -9.56 -18.46 -26.61
CA ILE A 1 -8.68 -17.70 -25.65
C ILE A 1 -8.25 -16.46 -26.40
N LEU A 2 -8.96 -15.34 -26.21
CA LEU A 2 -8.59 -14.05 -26.80
C LEU A 2 -7.39 -13.51 -26.03
N ALA A 3 -6.36 -13.04 -26.76
CA ALA A 3 -5.14 -12.54 -26.16
C ALA A 3 -5.43 -11.29 -25.33
N MET A 4 -5.07 -11.30 -24.07
CA MET A 4 -5.04 -10.11 -23.24
C MET A 4 -4.02 -9.13 -23.86
N GLY A 5 -4.50 -7.96 -24.30
CA GLY A 5 -3.64 -6.91 -24.87
C GLY A 5 -4.06 -6.38 -26.24
N LEU A 6 -5.08 -6.96 -26.85
CA LEU A 6 -5.64 -6.42 -28.10
C LEU A 6 -6.56 -5.22 -27.81
N SER A 7 -6.53 -4.24 -28.70
CA SER A 7 -7.47 -3.12 -28.65
C SER A 7 -8.92 -3.59 -28.83
N HIS A 8 -9.89 -2.77 -28.46
CA HIS A 8 -11.31 -3.09 -28.65
C HIS A 8 -11.66 -3.40 -30.11
N GLU A 9 -11.04 -2.72 -31.07
CA GLU A 9 -11.26 -2.91 -32.51
C GLU A 9 -10.69 -4.23 -33.01
N GLU A 10 -9.51 -4.64 -32.54
CA GLU A 10 -8.88 -5.93 -32.87
C GLU A 10 -9.69 -7.09 -32.32
N ASN A 11 -10.15 -6.98 -31.06
CA ASN A 11 -11.03 -7.99 -30.47
C ASN A 11 -12.37 -8.10 -31.18
N LEU A 12 -12.93 -6.98 -31.65
CA LEU A 12 -14.17 -6.97 -32.44
C LEU A 12 -13.97 -7.60 -33.81
N ALA A 13 -12.82 -7.38 -34.46
CA ALA A 13 -12.47 -7.99 -35.75
C ALA A 13 -12.30 -9.50 -35.61
N GLU A 14 -11.74 -9.99 -34.50
CA GLU A 14 -11.59 -11.42 -34.23
C GLU A 14 -12.92 -12.06 -33.85
N ALA A 15 -13.76 -11.39 -33.07
CA ALA A 15 -15.11 -11.84 -32.74
C ALA A 15 -16.01 -12.00 -34.00
N LYS A 16 -15.83 -11.18 -35.03
CA LYS A 16 -16.54 -11.29 -36.30
C LYS A 16 -16.22 -12.59 -37.07
N LYS A 17 -15.12 -13.27 -36.75
CA LYS A 17 -14.74 -14.57 -37.33
C LYS A 17 -15.41 -15.74 -36.61
N LEU A 18 -16.00 -15.54 -35.45
CA LEU A 18 -16.71 -16.54 -34.65
C LEU A 18 -18.17 -16.62 -35.10
N ASP A 19 -18.85 -17.71 -34.74
CA ASP A 19 -20.29 -17.77 -34.92
C ASP A 19 -21.01 -16.72 -34.06
N THR A 20 -22.27 -16.42 -34.38
CA THR A 20 -23.03 -15.33 -33.76
C THR A 20 -23.16 -15.47 -32.23
N ALA A 21 -23.24 -16.71 -31.73
CA ALA A 21 -23.37 -16.95 -30.29
C ALA A 21 -22.06 -16.65 -29.54
N HIS A 22 -20.93 -17.06 -30.07
CA HIS A 22 -19.60 -16.75 -29.56
C HIS A 22 -19.32 -15.24 -29.59
N MET A 23 -19.70 -14.57 -30.70
CA MET A 23 -19.52 -13.13 -30.86
C MET A 23 -20.28 -12.35 -29.79
N ILE A 24 -21.54 -12.68 -29.50
CA ILE A 24 -22.35 -12.07 -28.48
C ILE A 24 -21.70 -12.27 -27.09
N SER A 25 -21.23 -13.48 -26.80
CA SER A 25 -20.57 -13.82 -25.54
C SER A 25 -19.30 -12.98 -25.30
N VAL A 26 -18.44 -12.87 -26.34
CA VAL A 26 -17.18 -12.11 -26.27
C VAL A 26 -17.45 -10.62 -26.07
N VAL A 27 -18.36 -10.03 -26.82
CA VAL A 27 -18.70 -8.61 -26.70
C VAL A 27 -19.35 -8.32 -25.34
N SER A 28 -20.23 -9.19 -24.86
CA SER A 28 -20.84 -9.06 -23.54
C SER A 28 -19.83 -9.09 -22.42
N LEU A 29 -18.84 -10.00 -22.47
CA LEU A 29 -17.76 -10.09 -21.49
C LEU A 29 -16.88 -8.83 -21.49
N GLN A 30 -16.52 -8.33 -22.68
CA GLN A 30 -15.73 -7.09 -22.78
C GLN A 30 -16.47 -5.87 -22.24
N LEU A 31 -17.76 -5.73 -22.52
CA LEU A 31 -18.58 -4.65 -21.99
C LEU A 31 -18.71 -4.74 -20.46
N THR A 32 -18.85 -5.94 -19.93
CA THR A 32 -18.90 -6.14 -18.47
C THR A 32 -17.58 -5.74 -17.82
N ASN A 33 -16.45 -6.21 -18.33
CA ASN A 33 -15.13 -5.88 -17.82
C ASN A 33 -14.86 -4.36 -17.87
N ALA A 34 -15.13 -3.72 -19.00
CA ALA A 34 -14.95 -2.27 -19.15
C ALA A 34 -15.84 -1.47 -18.20
N ARG A 35 -17.06 -1.96 -17.92
CA ARG A 35 -17.93 -1.33 -16.93
C ARG A 35 -17.43 -1.50 -15.51
N GLU A 36 -16.94 -2.68 -15.15
CA GLU A 36 -16.36 -2.96 -13.84
C GLU A 36 -15.10 -2.13 -13.61
N GLU A 37 -14.20 -2.04 -14.60
CA GLU A 37 -13.01 -1.18 -14.55
C GLU A 37 -13.37 0.28 -14.33
N LYS A 38 -14.39 0.79 -15.03
CA LYS A 38 -14.85 2.17 -14.85
C LYS A 38 -15.41 2.42 -13.45
N ILE A 39 -16.24 1.51 -12.94
CA ILE A 39 -16.81 1.61 -11.59
C ILE A 39 -15.68 1.57 -10.57
N GLN A 40 -14.70 0.69 -10.73
CA GLN A 40 -13.57 0.59 -9.81
C GLN A 40 -12.74 1.89 -9.82
N ALA A 41 -12.46 2.45 -10.99
CA ALA A 41 -11.74 3.72 -11.11
C ALA A 41 -12.51 4.89 -10.44
N GLU A 42 -13.83 4.92 -10.53
CA GLU A 42 -14.67 5.92 -9.83
C GLU A 42 -14.60 5.74 -8.30
N ILE A 43 -14.63 4.49 -7.81
CA ILE A 43 -14.47 4.19 -6.38
C ILE A 43 -13.09 4.63 -5.90
N ASP A 44 -12.03 4.24 -6.58
CA ASP A 44 -10.65 4.59 -6.22
C ASP A 44 -10.43 6.11 -6.22
N PHE A 45 -11.04 6.81 -7.17
CA PHE A 45 -11.02 8.27 -7.19
C PHE A 45 -11.70 8.87 -5.96
N VAL A 46 -12.90 8.42 -5.61
CA VAL A 46 -13.65 8.92 -4.43
C VAL A 46 -12.91 8.63 -3.13
N GLU A 47 -12.32 7.44 -2.99
CA GLU A 47 -11.53 7.10 -1.79
C GLU A 47 -10.25 7.97 -1.73
N SER A 48 -9.57 8.19 -2.86
CA SER A 48 -8.39 9.07 -2.90
C SER A 48 -8.72 10.52 -2.52
N GLU A 49 -9.88 11.05 -2.90
CA GLU A 49 -10.34 12.38 -2.49
C GLU A 49 -10.54 12.48 -0.98
N LYS A 50 -11.08 11.44 -0.35
CA LYS A 50 -11.21 11.39 1.11
C LYS A 50 -9.85 11.48 1.81
N TYR A 51 -8.86 10.73 1.33
CA TYR A 51 -7.50 10.81 1.87
C TYR A 51 -6.87 12.18 1.61
N ALA A 52 -7.02 12.74 0.40
CA ALA A 52 -6.49 14.06 0.06
C ALA A 52 -7.03 15.16 1.01
N ALA A 53 -8.31 15.11 1.32
CA ALA A 53 -8.94 16.06 2.23
C ALA A 53 -8.41 16.00 3.69
N LEU A 54 -7.81 14.86 4.08
CA LEU A 54 -7.26 14.64 5.42
C LEU A 54 -5.76 14.96 5.51
N VAL A 55 -5.07 15.22 4.40
CA VAL A 55 -3.65 15.60 4.40
C VAL A 55 -3.49 16.97 5.05
N LYS A 56 -2.68 17.02 6.10
CA LYS A 56 -2.31 18.27 6.77
C LYS A 56 -1.14 18.90 6.05
N VAL A 57 -1.26 20.17 5.71
CA VAL A 57 -0.23 20.95 5.03
C VAL A 57 0.21 22.10 5.93
N SER A 58 1.53 22.33 6.06
CA SER A 58 2.05 23.49 6.79
C SER A 58 1.68 24.79 6.08
N GLU A 59 1.65 25.91 6.81
CA GLU A 59 1.28 27.23 6.29
C GLU A 59 2.15 27.64 5.08
N ASN A 60 3.45 27.34 5.15
CA ASN A 60 4.40 27.63 4.08
C ASN A 60 4.45 26.55 2.97
N LYS A 61 3.59 25.53 3.03
CA LYS A 61 3.55 24.41 2.10
C LYS A 61 4.87 23.65 1.93
N SER A 62 5.71 23.67 2.96
CA SER A 62 7.00 22.94 2.97
C SER A 62 6.89 21.54 3.57
N SER A 63 5.81 21.24 4.28
CA SER A 63 5.59 19.90 4.83
C SER A 63 4.15 19.43 4.70
N PHE A 64 4.01 18.12 4.56
CA PHE A 64 2.76 17.41 4.34
C PHE A 64 2.69 16.22 5.28
N ILE A 65 1.55 15.98 5.89
CA ILE A 65 1.32 14.80 6.76
C ILE A 65 0.02 14.15 6.31
N GLY A 66 0.13 12.93 5.79
CA GLY A 66 -1.01 12.09 5.44
C GLY A 66 -1.78 11.63 6.69
N PRO A 67 -3.03 11.24 6.55
CA PRO A 67 -3.80 10.66 7.65
C PRO A 67 -3.21 9.33 8.10
N GLU A 68 -3.46 8.98 9.35
CA GLU A 68 -3.07 7.68 9.90
C GLU A 68 -3.97 6.56 9.34
N LEU A 69 -3.33 5.49 8.86
CA LEU A 69 -3.97 4.24 8.51
C LEU A 69 -3.75 3.23 9.63
N VAL A 70 -4.81 2.70 10.21
CA VAL A 70 -4.73 1.67 11.22
C VAL A 70 -5.07 0.32 10.61
N GLN A 71 -4.15 -0.62 10.68
CA GLN A 71 -4.30 -2.00 10.21
C GLN A 71 -4.24 -2.96 11.40
N ILE A 72 -5.21 -3.85 11.47
CA ILE A 72 -5.27 -4.90 12.49
C ILE A 72 -4.82 -6.21 11.85
N VAL A 73 -3.72 -6.76 12.35
CA VAL A 73 -3.12 -7.99 11.85
C VAL A 73 -3.37 -9.11 12.87
N LYS A 74 -4.23 -10.02 12.53
CA LYS A 74 -4.48 -11.23 13.34
C LYS A 74 -3.40 -12.26 13.06
N ARG A 75 -2.86 -12.87 14.13
CA ARG A 75 -1.81 -13.86 14.04
C ARG A 75 -2.23 -15.14 14.75
N GLY A 76 -1.92 -16.27 14.11
CA GLY A 76 -2.19 -17.59 14.65
C GLY A 76 -3.58 -18.14 14.31
N VAL A 77 -3.74 -19.46 14.50
CA VAL A 77 -4.96 -20.23 14.15
C VAL A 77 -6.14 -19.83 15.04
N LEU A 78 -5.88 -19.38 16.26
CA LEU A 78 -6.91 -19.02 17.24
C LEU A 78 -7.18 -17.51 17.31
N GLU A 79 -6.61 -16.71 16.42
CA GLU A 79 -6.80 -15.24 16.34
C GLU A 79 -6.57 -14.50 17.67
N THR A 80 -5.83 -15.09 18.60
CA THR A 80 -5.58 -14.53 19.94
C THR A 80 -4.50 -13.46 19.96
N ASP A 81 -3.57 -13.53 18.99
CA ASP A 81 -2.49 -12.55 18.86
C ASP A 81 -2.86 -11.49 17.83
N ILE A 82 -3.17 -10.30 18.32
CA ILE A 82 -3.52 -9.15 17.51
C ILE A 82 -2.37 -8.16 17.55
N ASP A 83 -1.85 -7.81 16.36
CA ASP A 83 -0.95 -6.69 16.18
C ASP A 83 -1.73 -5.51 15.62
N THR A 84 -1.40 -4.31 16.07
CA THR A 84 -1.89 -3.06 15.46
C THR A 84 -0.74 -2.38 14.75
N GLN A 85 -0.97 -2.03 13.49
CA GLN A 85 -0.03 -1.24 12.68
C GLN A 85 -0.66 0.11 12.36
N THR A 86 0.02 1.19 12.71
CA THR A 86 -0.39 2.54 12.35
C THR A 86 0.64 3.12 11.38
N LEU A 87 0.17 3.57 10.22
CA LEU A 87 0.99 3.99 9.09
C LEU A 87 0.61 5.40 8.69
N TYR A 88 1.58 6.24 8.34
CA TYR A 88 1.32 7.50 7.66
C TYR A 88 2.54 7.99 6.90
N LEU A 89 2.32 8.77 5.85
CA LEU A 89 3.36 9.45 5.08
C LEU A 89 3.58 10.87 5.60
N LYS A 90 4.84 11.27 5.66
CA LYS A 90 5.27 12.67 5.82
C LYS A 90 6.02 13.07 4.56
N GLY A 91 5.81 14.28 4.08
CA GLY A 91 6.60 14.89 3.01
C GLY A 91 7.22 16.19 3.49
N VAL A 92 8.46 16.42 3.11
CA VAL A 92 9.17 17.68 3.40
C VAL A 92 9.88 18.15 2.14
N LYS A 93 9.67 19.42 1.77
CA LYS A 93 10.45 20.07 0.71
C LYS A 93 11.77 20.52 1.31
N ASN A 94 12.86 20.07 0.68
CA ASN A 94 14.19 20.55 1.03
C ASN A 94 14.47 21.95 0.45
N ASP A 95 15.61 22.53 0.74
CA ASP A 95 16.01 23.87 0.31
C ASP A 95 16.06 24.02 -1.23
N SER A 96 16.26 22.94 -1.98
CA SER A 96 16.21 22.90 -3.44
C SER A 96 14.79 22.77 -3.99
N GLY A 97 13.78 22.64 -3.13
CA GLY A 97 12.39 22.40 -3.51
C GLY A 97 12.05 20.94 -3.84
N ALA A 98 13.03 20.03 -3.76
CA ALA A 98 12.78 18.61 -3.95
C ALA A 98 11.99 18.04 -2.76
N LEU A 99 11.05 17.16 -3.06
CA LEU A 99 10.17 16.54 -2.08
C LEU A 99 10.75 15.19 -1.62
N GLU A 100 10.97 15.06 -0.33
CA GLU A 100 11.38 13.84 0.34
C GLU A 100 10.22 13.30 1.18
N HIS A 101 10.01 11.99 1.15
CA HIS A 101 8.93 11.34 1.88
C HIS A 101 9.47 10.38 2.93
N ILE A 102 8.80 10.35 4.06
CA ILE A 102 9.06 9.41 5.15
C ILE A 102 7.78 8.62 5.40
N LEU A 103 7.83 7.32 5.23
CA LEU A 103 6.79 6.43 5.72
C LEU A 103 7.09 6.06 7.17
N SER A 104 6.23 6.47 8.07
CA SER A 104 6.28 6.10 9.49
C SER A 104 5.36 4.91 9.74
N VAL A 105 5.91 3.87 10.36
CA VAL A 105 5.23 2.62 10.68
C VAL A 105 5.35 2.37 12.17
N LYS A 106 4.26 2.47 12.92
CA LYS A 106 4.17 2.07 14.33
C LYS A 106 3.59 0.67 14.41
N ILE A 107 4.28 -0.25 15.05
CA ILE A 107 3.82 -1.63 15.27
C ILE A 107 3.65 -1.86 16.75
N GLU A 108 2.43 -2.19 17.17
CA GLU A 108 2.08 -2.51 18.54
C GLU A 108 1.67 -3.98 18.64
N HIS A 109 2.22 -4.69 19.62
CA HIS A 109 1.96 -6.10 19.82
C HIS A 109 2.08 -6.47 21.30
N LYS A 110 1.44 -7.56 21.70
CA LYS A 110 1.56 -8.13 23.04
C LYS A 110 2.36 -9.43 22.96
N SER A 111 3.45 -9.53 23.70
CA SER A 111 4.28 -10.74 23.75
C SER A 111 5.23 -10.72 24.94
N SER A 112 5.90 -11.86 25.21
CA SER A 112 6.96 -11.94 26.24
C SER A 112 8.22 -11.16 25.85
N ASN A 113 8.49 -10.99 24.55
CA ASN A 113 9.72 -10.37 24.07
C ASN A 113 9.43 -9.28 23.05
N GLN A 114 10.22 -8.22 23.10
CA GLN A 114 10.20 -7.18 22.10
C GLN A 114 10.76 -7.69 20.76
N ARG A 115 10.18 -7.22 19.65
CA ARG A 115 10.62 -7.59 18.31
C ARG A 115 11.83 -6.76 17.89
N THR A 116 12.80 -7.44 17.28
CA THR A 116 13.98 -6.81 16.67
C THR A 116 13.86 -6.92 15.15
N TYR A 117 13.83 -5.79 14.49
CA TYR A 117 13.74 -5.69 13.03
C TYR A 117 15.15 -5.61 12.43
N LYS A 118 15.40 -6.33 11.33
CA LYS A 118 16.72 -6.48 10.72
C LYS A 118 16.82 -5.93 9.31
N SER A 119 15.76 -6.07 8.52
CA SER A 119 15.73 -5.62 7.14
C SER A 119 14.27 -5.39 6.72
N ALA A 120 14.07 -4.69 5.61
CA ALA A 120 12.78 -4.59 4.96
C ALA A 120 12.94 -4.81 3.46
N ASN A 121 11.97 -5.49 2.84
CA ASN A 121 11.95 -5.77 1.42
C ASN A 121 10.63 -5.29 0.81
N LEU A 122 10.73 -4.74 -0.39
CA LEU A 122 9.56 -4.48 -1.22
C LEU A 122 8.96 -5.80 -1.71
N CYS A 123 7.64 -5.88 -1.73
CA CYS A 123 6.93 -7.01 -2.32
C CYS A 123 6.52 -6.68 -3.77
N ASP A 124 6.54 -7.68 -4.64
CA ASP A 124 6.02 -7.56 -6.00
C ASP A 124 4.47 -7.60 -6.02
N THR A 125 3.89 -7.40 -7.20
CA THR A 125 2.43 -7.42 -7.40
C THR A 125 1.78 -8.77 -7.07
N TRP A 126 2.57 -9.85 -6.97
CA TRP A 126 2.13 -11.19 -6.57
C TRP A 126 2.28 -11.44 -5.07
N GLY A 127 2.77 -10.44 -4.32
CA GLY A 127 2.98 -10.52 -2.88
C GLY A 127 4.24 -11.28 -2.46
N ARG A 128 5.17 -11.56 -3.39
CA ARG A 128 6.50 -12.11 -3.08
C ARG A 128 7.41 -10.97 -2.63
N CYS A 129 7.94 -11.08 -1.44
CA CYS A 129 8.70 -10.00 -0.79
C CYS A 129 10.21 -10.31 -0.81
N GLU A 130 10.74 -10.57 -2.00
CA GLU A 130 12.17 -10.81 -2.27
C GLU A 130 12.80 -9.65 -3.06
N GLY A 131 12.01 -8.56 -3.24
CA GLY A 131 12.40 -7.40 -4.01
C GLY A 131 13.46 -6.53 -3.33
N LYS A 132 13.58 -5.30 -3.81
CA LYS A 132 14.55 -4.30 -3.34
C LYS A 132 14.54 -4.17 -1.81
N LEU A 133 15.73 -4.18 -1.22
CA LEU A 133 15.93 -3.82 0.18
C LEU A 133 15.58 -2.34 0.38
N LEU A 134 14.83 -2.07 1.43
CA LEU A 134 14.50 -0.72 1.87
C LEU A 134 15.33 -0.39 3.11
N GLU A 135 15.99 0.74 3.08
CA GLU A 135 16.66 1.28 4.26
C GLU A 135 15.62 1.80 5.23
N PHE A 136 15.82 1.54 6.52
CA PHE A 136 14.93 2.00 7.57
C PHE A 136 15.69 2.43 8.81
N LYS A 137 15.06 3.28 9.60
CA LYS A 137 15.53 3.72 10.91
C LYS A 137 14.52 3.29 11.98
N LEU A 138 14.99 2.59 13.01
CA LEU A 138 14.22 2.39 14.24
C LEU A 138 14.26 3.69 15.06
N VAL A 139 13.13 4.39 15.13
CA VAL A 139 13.03 5.69 15.79
C VAL A 139 12.82 5.53 17.28
N SER A 140 11.94 4.60 17.65
CA SER A 140 11.67 4.31 19.07
C SER A 140 11.26 2.87 19.27
N SER A 141 11.46 2.40 20.48
CA SER A 141 11.08 1.05 20.90
C SER A 141 10.80 1.08 22.41
N SER A 142 9.62 0.65 22.82
CA SER A 142 9.19 0.71 24.22
C SER A 142 8.37 -0.50 24.62
N SER A 143 8.30 -0.73 25.93
CA SER A 143 7.46 -1.76 26.52
C SER A 143 6.69 -1.15 27.69
N SER A 144 5.43 -1.54 27.84
CA SER A 144 4.52 -1.07 28.88
C SER A 144 3.58 -2.18 29.33
N ASN A 145 2.88 -1.96 30.43
CA ASN A 145 1.87 -2.87 30.96
C ASN A 145 2.35 -4.33 31.02
N CYS A 146 3.58 -4.52 31.59
CA CYS A 146 4.19 -5.84 31.72
C CYS A 146 3.53 -6.66 32.83
N SER A 147 3.20 -7.91 32.51
CA SER A 147 2.84 -8.97 33.44
C SER A 147 4.02 -9.96 33.56
N THR A 148 3.84 -11.02 34.34
CA THR A 148 4.84 -12.09 34.46
C THR A 148 5.10 -12.82 33.12
N THR A 149 4.15 -12.77 32.19
CA THR A 149 4.20 -13.57 30.94
C THR A 149 4.27 -12.72 29.68
N SER A 150 3.87 -11.45 29.72
CA SER A 150 3.81 -10.59 28.52
C SER A 150 3.84 -9.11 28.83
N CYS A 151 4.34 -8.32 27.89
CA CYS A 151 4.28 -6.86 27.86
C CYS A 151 3.57 -6.38 26.57
N ASN A 152 3.02 -5.17 26.63
CA ASN A 152 2.67 -4.44 25.41
C ASN A 152 3.92 -3.77 24.88
N HIS A 153 4.28 -4.06 23.65
CA HIS A 153 5.45 -3.51 22.97
C HIS A 153 5.01 -2.57 21.86
N SER A 154 5.77 -1.50 21.68
CA SER A 154 5.58 -0.56 20.58
C SER A 154 6.92 -0.28 19.90
N SER A 155 6.96 -0.29 18.58
CA SER A 155 8.14 0.09 17.77
C SER A 155 7.74 1.05 16.68
N VAL A 156 8.46 2.13 16.50
CA VAL A 156 8.29 3.09 15.40
C VAL A 156 9.47 2.97 14.45
N ILE A 157 9.18 2.69 13.20
CA ILE A 157 10.14 2.48 12.12
C ILE A 157 9.85 3.50 11.03
N GLU A 158 10.88 4.16 10.52
CA GLU A 158 10.76 5.12 9.42
C GLU A 158 11.55 4.67 8.20
N PHE A 159 10.96 4.88 7.02
CA PHE A 159 11.53 4.58 5.71
C PHE A 159 11.62 5.86 4.91
N ASN A 160 12.80 6.19 4.40
CA ASN A 160 12.96 7.28 3.44
C ASN A 160 12.60 6.77 2.05
N LEU A 161 11.64 7.44 1.40
CA LEU A 161 11.11 7.08 0.09
C LEU A 161 11.24 8.28 -0.84
N SER A 162 11.70 8.06 -2.08
CA SER A 162 11.73 9.13 -3.07
C SER A 162 10.34 9.39 -3.65
N ASP A 163 10.10 10.61 -4.12
CA ASP A 163 8.85 10.98 -4.80
C ASP A 163 8.62 10.11 -6.06
N GLU A 164 9.67 9.86 -6.83
CA GLU A 164 9.63 8.96 -8.00
C GLU A 164 9.19 7.54 -7.61
N PHE A 165 9.74 7.00 -6.52
CA PHE A 165 9.37 5.68 -6.03
C PHE A 165 7.89 5.61 -5.63
N LEU A 166 7.37 6.61 -4.91
CA LEU A 166 5.96 6.62 -4.52
C LEU A 166 5.05 6.73 -5.75
N ARG A 167 5.35 7.62 -6.69
CA ARG A 167 4.55 7.80 -7.92
C ARG A 167 4.55 6.55 -8.80
N SER A 168 5.67 5.84 -8.91
CA SER A 168 5.75 4.60 -9.69
C SER A 168 4.94 3.44 -9.09
N ASN A 169 4.54 3.52 -7.82
CA ASN A 169 3.74 2.50 -7.13
C ASN A 169 2.25 2.85 -7.01
N VAL A 170 1.84 4.01 -7.51
CA VAL A 170 0.43 4.42 -7.54
C VAL A 170 -0.37 3.58 -8.55
N ASP A 171 0.21 3.35 -9.73
CA ASP A 171 -0.46 2.72 -10.87
C ASP A 171 -0.24 1.21 -10.96
N THR A 172 0.22 0.57 -9.88
CA THR A 172 0.40 -0.88 -9.88
C THR A 172 -0.94 -1.60 -9.93
N VAL A 173 -1.34 -1.99 -11.13
CA VAL A 173 -2.48 -2.88 -11.38
C VAL A 173 -2.08 -4.30 -10.97
N GLY A 174 -2.76 -4.88 -9.99
CA GLY A 174 -2.49 -6.25 -9.55
C GLY A 174 -3.25 -6.64 -8.28
N TYR A 175 -2.99 -7.85 -7.75
CA TYR A 175 -3.61 -8.37 -6.52
C TYR A 175 -3.33 -7.52 -5.27
N LEU A 176 -2.34 -6.64 -5.33
CA LEU A 176 -2.00 -5.71 -4.26
C LEU A 176 -2.13 -4.29 -4.82
N ASN A 177 -3.28 -3.66 -4.60
CA ASN A 177 -3.45 -2.24 -4.89
C ASN A 177 -2.55 -1.43 -3.96
N GLY A 178 -1.53 -0.77 -4.54
CA GLY A 178 -0.59 0.06 -3.84
C GLY A 178 0.76 -0.60 -3.54
N PHE A 179 1.38 -0.16 -2.47
CA PHE A 179 2.74 -0.53 -2.10
C PHE A 179 2.73 -1.45 -0.88
N THR A 180 3.31 -2.62 -1.02
CA THR A 180 3.44 -3.60 0.06
C THR A 180 4.91 -3.87 0.36
N MET A 181 5.26 -3.92 1.63
CA MET A 181 6.58 -4.31 2.10
C MET A 181 6.52 -5.35 3.22
N ARG A 182 7.60 -6.05 3.40
CA ARG A 182 7.83 -7.00 4.49
C ARG A 182 8.99 -6.51 5.35
N ILE A 183 8.72 -6.28 6.63
CA ILE A 183 9.72 -5.93 7.64
C ILE A 183 10.14 -7.21 8.34
N ASN A 184 11.41 -7.61 8.17
CA ASN A 184 11.91 -8.90 8.59
C ASN A 184 12.43 -8.88 10.03
N ARG A 185 12.13 -9.95 10.74
CA ARG A 185 12.63 -10.33 12.05
C ARG A 185 13.44 -11.62 11.91
N ASN A 186 13.99 -12.16 13.00
CA ASN A 186 14.83 -13.36 12.94
C ASN A 186 14.19 -14.56 12.21
N ARG A 187 12.93 -14.91 12.54
CA ARG A 187 12.20 -16.07 11.98
C ARG A 187 10.85 -15.70 11.39
N PHE A 188 10.44 -14.46 11.54
CA PHE A 188 9.11 -13.97 11.17
C PHE A 188 9.25 -12.64 10.44
N SER A 189 8.15 -12.16 9.89
CA SER A 189 8.08 -10.84 9.29
C SER A 189 6.73 -10.20 9.56
N ASP A 190 6.71 -8.88 9.50
CA ASP A 190 5.52 -8.06 9.55
C ASP A 190 5.28 -7.50 8.15
N LYS A 191 4.11 -7.78 7.59
CA LYS A 191 3.70 -7.28 6.28
C LYS A 191 2.95 -5.96 6.48
N VAL A 192 3.31 -4.95 5.72
CA VAL A 192 2.75 -3.61 5.76
C VAL A 192 2.25 -3.26 4.37
N ASN A 193 1.02 -2.80 4.27
CA ASN A 193 0.41 -2.41 3.01
C ASN A 193 -0.01 -0.94 3.05
N LEU A 194 0.39 -0.17 2.03
CA LEU A 194 -0.04 1.21 1.81
C LEU A 194 -0.91 1.23 0.55
N PRO A 195 -2.23 1.39 0.67
CA PRO A 195 -3.15 1.29 -0.46
C PRO A 195 -2.92 2.37 -1.52
N SER A 196 -3.25 2.08 -2.77
CA SER A 196 -3.08 3.00 -3.90
C SER A 196 -3.92 4.27 -3.78
N ASP A 197 -5.16 4.15 -3.29
CA ASP A 197 -6.06 5.27 -3.03
C ASP A 197 -5.50 6.23 -1.97
N TYR A 198 -4.88 5.70 -0.92
CA TYR A 198 -4.15 6.50 0.06
C TYR A 198 -2.95 7.23 -0.58
N LEU A 199 -2.13 6.51 -1.36
CA LEU A 199 -0.98 7.09 -2.06
C LEU A 199 -1.42 8.20 -3.02
N ASN A 200 -2.44 7.94 -3.83
CA ASN A 200 -3.03 8.90 -4.76
C ASN A 200 -3.50 10.16 -4.03
N GLY A 201 -4.29 9.99 -2.96
CA GLY A 201 -4.81 11.10 -2.18
C GLY A 201 -3.70 11.95 -1.56
N TYR A 202 -2.68 11.30 -0.97
CA TYR A 202 -1.54 11.98 -0.39
C TYR A 202 -0.70 12.73 -1.44
N LEU A 203 -0.33 12.09 -2.56
CA LEU A 203 0.53 12.66 -3.60
C LEU A 203 -0.13 13.78 -4.39
N ARG A 204 -1.45 13.84 -4.46
CA ARG A 204 -2.18 14.97 -5.06
C ARG A 204 -2.02 16.26 -4.28
N VAL A 205 -1.85 16.18 -2.98
CA VAL A 205 -1.67 17.35 -2.09
C VAL A 205 -0.20 17.67 -1.88
N ALA A 206 0.65 16.62 -1.80
CA ALA A 206 2.10 16.74 -1.65
C ALA A 206 2.78 16.99 -3.00
N ASN A 207 2.56 18.19 -3.54
CA ASN A 207 3.13 18.65 -4.82
C ASN A 207 4.01 19.87 -4.63
#